data_215dcb9196edf4b6675429442b424ae5
#
_entry.id   215dcb9196edf4b6675429442b424ae5
#
_cell.length_a   1.000
_cell.length_b   1.000
_cell.length_c   1.000
_cell.angle_alpha   90.00
_cell.angle_beta   90.00
_cell.angle_gamma   90.00
#
_symmetry.space_group_name_H-M   'P 1'
#
loop_
_entity.id
_entity.type
_entity.pdbx_description
1 polymer ?
#
loop_
_entity_poly.entity_id
_entity_poly.type
_entity_poly.pdbx_seq_one_letter_code
_entity_poly.pdbx_strand_id
1 'polypeptide(L)'
;MAFTATVFPAEMTKEVFIGAKGHSTIAKLSDQTPIPFSGTDVMTFSFDGEINLVGENAQKGEHTNSNDSVQIRPVKIEYGVRVSDEFVKCAEEKQLEYLQAFKEGFAKKIARGLDIMAMHGVNPATGSPALTLIGTNSFDTNTDVTDITYDASDLEGNLTSAVAAIGDYENTGMAFAPTFALGLAEIKEDGISQYPQFKLGANPGSLNGIPCDVNSTVSAVAGEYAYVGDFKNAFKWGYAEVINFDVIEYGDPDNSGKDLKGYNQVYLRAEAFVGWGILDGAAFARVETSGS
;
A
#
# COMPACT_ATOMS: atom_id res chain seq x y z
N MET A 1 3.07 -34.16 19.29
CA MET A 1 1.98 -34.00 18.33
C MET A 1 2.59 -33.47 17.03
N ALA A 2 2.31 -34.08 15.89
CA ALA A 2 2.78 -33.55 14.62
C ALA A 2 2.04 -32.23 14.36
N PHE A 3 2.77 -31.17 14.05
CA PHE A 3 2.18 -29.93 13.55
C PHE A 3 1.53 -30.27 12.21
N THR A 4 0.23 -30.48 12.21
CA THR A 4 -0.56 -30.62 11.00
C THR A 4 -0.71 -29.19 10.42
N ALA A 5 -0.59 -29.04 9.09
CA ALA A 5 -0.80 -27.79 8.37
C ALA A 5 -1.90 -26.96 9.05
N THR A 6 -1.53 -25.81 9.59
CA THR A 6 -2.43 -25.08 10.45
C THR A 6 -2.74 -23.75 9.76
N VAL A 7 -3.99 -23.58 9.39
CA VAL A 7 -4.53 -22.28 9.05
C VAL A 7 -4.38 -21.39 10.27
N PHE A 8 -3.85 -20.18 10.12
CA PHE A 8 -3.88 -19.23 11.21
C PHE A 8 -5.33 -19.03 11.66
N PRO A 9 -5.64 -19.15 12.96
CA PRO A 9 -6.97 -18.82 13.45
C PRO A 9 -7.41 -17.45 12.93
N ALA A 10 -8.70 -17.26 12.67
CA ALA A 10 -9.23 -16.01 12.13
C ALA A 10 -8.82 -14.77 12.95
N GLU A 11 -8.70 -14.92 14.27
CA GLU A 11 -8.20 -13.89 15.16
C GLU A 11 -6.74 -13.52 14.86
N MET A 12 -5.88 -14.50 14.64
CA MET A 12 -4.47 -14.32 14.33
C MET A 12 -4.27 -13.66 12.96
N THR A 13 -5.08 -14.04 11.97
CA THR A 13 -5.13 -13.38 10.66
C THR A 13 -5.50 -11.90 10.81
N LYS A 14 -6.53 -11.61 11.58
CA LYS A 14 -6.96 -10.24 11.86
C LYS A 14 -5.86 -9.42 12.54
N GLU A 15 -5.13 -9.99 13.48
CA GLU A 15 -3.99 -9.34 14.15
C GLU A 15 -2.84 -9.04 13.18
N VAL A 16 -2.54 -9.95 12.22
CA VAL A 16 -1.52 -9.69 11.19
C VAL A 16 -1.91 -8.49 10.34
N PHE A 17 -3.15 -8.39 9.90
CA PHE A 17 -3.58 -7.25 9.09
C PHE A 17 -3.72 -5.95 9.89
N ILE A 18 -4.09 -6.02 11.18
CA ILE A 18 -4.02 -4.86 12.08
C ILE A 18 -2.56 -4.38 12.23
N GLY A 19 -1.62 -5.31 12.41
CA GLY A 19 -0.19 -5.02 12.45
C GLY A 19 0.31 -4.43 11.12
N ALA A 20 -0.14 -4.99 10.00
CA ALA A 20 0.18 -4.47 8.68
C ALA A 20 -0.32 -3.03 8.49
N LYS A 21 -1.55 -2.71 8.88
CA LYS A 21 -2.10 -1.35 8.84
C LYS A 21 -1.21 -0.35 9.59
N GLY A 22 -0.64 -0.74 10.71
CA GLY A 22 0.26 0.13 11.49
C GLY A 22 1.60 0.47 10.81
N HIS A 23 1.98 -0.26 9.76
CA HIS A 23 3.27 -0.13 9.07
C HIS A 23 3.16 0.27 7.59
N SER A 24 1.99 0.18 6.99
CA SER A 24 1.73 0.56 5.60
C SER A 24 1.18 1.97 5.52
N THR A 25 1.74 2.77 4.64
CA THR A 25 1.25 4.12 4.33
C THR A 25 -0.14 4.07 3.69
N ILE A 26 -0.30 3.24 2.67
CA ILE A 26 -1.58 3.05 1.98
C ILE A 26 -2.68 2.63 2.96
N ALA A 27 -2.38 1.66 3.83
CA ALA A 27 -3.36 1.16 4.79
C ALA A 27 -3.69 2.15 5.92
N LYS A 28 -2.79 3.10 6.22
CA LYS A 28 -3.07 4.20 7.18
C LYS A 28 -3.96 5.27 6.58
N LEU A 29 -3.72 5.63 5.31
CA LEU A 29 -4.41 6.72 4.65
C LEU A 29 -5.77 6.32 4.07
N SER A 30 -5.98 5.03 3.78
CA SER A 30 -7.20 4.50 3.15
C SER A 30 -7.93 3.50 4.03
N ASP A 31 -9.20 3.28 3.70
CA ASP A 31 -10.04 2.35 4.44
C ASP A 31 -9.94 0.93 3.88
N GLN A 32 -9.89 -0.03 4.80
CA GLN A 32 -9.89 -1.44 4.47
C GLN A 32 -11.31 -1.93 4.15
N THR A 33 -11.46 -2.61 3.02
CA THR A 33 -12.73 -3.21 2.58
C THR A 33 -12.53 -4.71 2.34
N PRO A 34 -13.38 -5.61 2.86
CA PRO A 34 -13.29 -7.03 2.55
C PRO A 34 -13.41 -7.26 1.04
N ILE A 35 -12.51 -8.07 0.48
CA ILE A 35 -12.49 -8.39 -0.95
C ILE A 35 -12.74 -9.90 -1.08
N PRO A 36 -13.75 -10.37 -1.84
CA PRO A 36 -13.93 -11.79 -2.10
C PRO A 36 -12.76 -12.34 -2.93
N PHE A 37 -12.45 -13.63 -2.76
CA PHE A 37 -11.39 -14.30 -3.50
C PHE A 37 -11.57 -14.23 -5.03
N SER A 38 -12.81 -14.22 -5.50
CA SER A 38 -13.15 -14.04 -6.92
C SER A 38 -12.85 -12.64 -7.46
N GLY A 39 -12.46 -11.70 -6.60
CA GLY A 39 -12.40 -10.28 -6.91
C GLY A 39 -13.75 -9.59 -6.75
N THR A 40 -13.74 -8.29 -6.87
CA THR A 40 -14.94 -7.45 -6.86
C THR A 40 -14.84 -6.38 -7.93
N ASP A 41 -15.96 -6.09 -8.57
CA ASP A 41 -16.07 -4.97 -9.51
C ASP A 41 -16.70 -3.81 -8.75
N VAL A 42 -15.96 -2.71 -8.64
CA VAL A 42 -16.44 -1.47 -8.06
C VAL A 42 -16.89 -0.56 -9.19
N MET A 43 -18.18 -0.27 -9.24
CA MET A 43 -18.73 0.67 -10.23
C MET A 43 -18.41 2.09 -9.81
N THR A 44 -17.82 2.83 -10.72
CA THR A 44 -17.59 4.28 -10.61
C THR A 44 -18.53 5.01 -11.54
N PHE A 45 -19.13 6.08 -11.03
CA PHE A 45 -20.03 6.93 -11.81
C PHE A 45 -19.41 8.31 -11.91
N SER A 46 -19.20 8.78 -13.12
CA SER A 46 -18.81 10.15 -13.42
C SER A 46 -20.00 10.91 -13.97
N PHE A 47 -20.30 12.06 -13.40
CA PHE A 47 -21.35 12.95 -13.86
C PHE A 47 -20.70 14.13 -14.56
N ASP A 48 -20.94 14.28 -15.86
CA ASP A 48 -20.47 15.41 -16.63
C ASP A 48 -21.45 16.59 -16.54
N GLY A 49 -20.89 17.78 -16.33
CA GLY A 49 -21.62 19.04 -16.32
C GLY A 49 -22.25 19.40 -14.97
N GLU A 50 -22.70 20.62 -14.90
CA GLU A 50 -23.31 21.23 -13.73
C GLU A 50 -24.83 20.99 -13.70
N ILE A 51 -25.42 21.13 -12.50
CA ILE A 51 -26.86 21.08 -12.34
C ILE A 51 -27.54 22.23 -13.09
N ASN A 52 -28.63 21.93 -13.80
CA ASN A 52 -29.39 22.95 -14.48
C ASN A 52 -30.44 23.60 -13.57
N LEU A 53 -30.47 24.92 -13.54
CA LEU A 53 -31.58 25.68 -12.97
C LEU A 53 -32.72 25.69 -13.98
N VAL A 54 -33.83 25.04 -13.65
CA VAL A 54 -34.98 24.90 -14.56
C VAL A 54 -36.14 25.74 -14.03
N GLY A 55 -36.66 26.66 -14.87
CA GLY A 55 -37.85 27.45 -14.54
C GLY A 55 -39.15 26.63 -14.66
N GLU A 56 -40.25 27.19 -14.15
CA GLU A 56 -41.56 26.57 -14.27
C GLU A 56 -41.94 26.41 -15.78
N ASN A 57 -42.32 25.19 -16.18
CA ASN A 57 -42.61 24.78 -17.56
C ASN A 57 -41.43 24.82 -18.54
N ALA A 58 -40.17 24.95 -18.09
CA ALA A 58 -38.99 24.87 -18.94
C ALA A 58 -38.57 23.42 -19.20
N GLN A 59 -37.96 23.16 -20.35
CA GLN A 59 -37.39 21.85 -20.68
C GLN A 59 -36.18 21.55 -19.79
N LYS A 60 -36.09 20.31 -19.29
CA LYS A 60 -34.90 19.82 -18.55
C LYS A 60 -33.74 19.65 -19.54
N GLY A 61 -32.53 20.00 -19.09
CA GLY A 61 -31.30 19.74 -19.81
C GLY A 61 -30.98 18.26 -19.90
N GLU A 62 -30.24 17.87 -20.90
CA GLU A 62 -29.69 16.55 -21.09
C GLU A 62 -28.32 16.50 -20.38
N HIS A 63 -28.10 15.48 -19.57
CA HIS A 63 -26.82 15.20 -18.93
C HIS A 63 -26.35 13.81 -19.35
N THR A 64 -25.07 13.70 -19.63
CA THR A 64 -24.41 12.42 -19.88
C THR A 64 -23.72 11.95 -18.62
N ASN A 65 -23.74 10.66 -18.38
CA ASN A 65 -22.94 10.02 -17.35
C ASN A 65 -22.05 8.96 -18.02
N SER A 66 -20.85 8.80 -17.54
CA SER A 66 -20.03 7.64 -17.83
C SER A 66 -20.06 6.68 -16.65
N ASN A 67 -20.26 5.42 -16.97
CA ASN A 67 -20.17 4.33 -16.00
C ASN A 67 -18.92 3.54 -16.31
N ASP A 68 -18.03 3.46 -15.36
CA ASP A 68 -16.85 2.60 -15.47
C ASP A 68 -16.84 1.59 -14.31
N SER A 69 -16.06 0.55 -14.43
CA SER A 69 -15.89 -0.44 -13.37
C SER A 69 -14.42 -0.75 -13.17
N VAL A 70 -13.96 -0.53 -11.96
CA VAL A 70 -12.62 -0.93 -11.55
C VAL A 70 -12.68 -2.31 -10.94
N GLN A 71 -11.97 -3.25 -11.55
CA GLN A 71 -11.90 -4.62 -11.06
C GLN A 71 -10.76 -4.77 -10.06
N ILE A 72 -11.10 -5.07 -8.81
CA ILE A 72 -10.14 -5.37 -7.76
C ILE A 72 -9.96 -6.89 -7.69
N ARG A 73 -8.79 -7.38 -8.06
CA ARG A 73 -8.42 -8.80 -7.97
C ARG A 73 -7.40 -9.02 -6.86
N PRO A 74 -7.62 -10.02 -5.98
CA PRO A 74 -6.62 -10.38 -4.98
C PRO A 74 -5.36 -10.93 -5.64
N VAL A 75 -4.22 -10.45 -5.21
CA VAL A 75 -2.89 -10.97 -5.59
C VAL A 75 -2.39 -11.84 -4.45
N LYS A 76 -1.86 -13.02 -4.80
CA LYS A 76 -1.23 -13.92 -3.84
C LYS A 76 0.14 -13.37 -3.46
N ILE A 77 0.36 -13.22 -2.18
CA ILE A 77 1.66 -12.87 -1.59
C ILE A 77 2.11 -13.98 -0.67
N GLU A 78 3.40 -14.24 -0.66
CA GLU A 78 4.01 -15.23 0.21
C GLU A 78 5.25 -14.66 0.90
N TYR A 79 5.53 -15.22 2.06
CA TYR A 79 6.79 -15.03 2.77
C TYR A 79 7.15 -16.30 3.50
N GLY A 80 8.38 -16.74 3.32
CA GLY A 80 8.87 -17.93 4.00
C GLY A 80 10.28 -17.75 4.53
N VAL A 81 10.62 -18.57 5.53
CA VAL A 81 11.93 -18.55 6.18
C VAL A 81 12.33 -19.96 6.61
N ARG A 82 13.62 -20.29 6.42
CA ARG A 82 14.22 -21.50 6.95
C ARG A 82 14.56 -21.32 8.42
N VAL A 83 14.18 -22.30 9.23
CA VAL A 83 14.55 -22.38 10.65
C VAL A 83 15.13 -23.77 10.94
N SER A 84 15.90 -23.89 12.02
CA SER A 84 16.42 -25.20 12.47
C SER A 84 15.26 -26.15 12.80
N ASP A 85 15.42 -27.44 12.54
CA ASP A 85 14.44 -28.47 12.92
C ASP A 85 14.31 -28.64 14.45
N GLU A 86 15.24 -28.06 15.22
CA GLU A 86 15.12 -27.93 16.68
C GLU A 86 13.87 -27.12 17.07
N PHE A 87 13.38 -26.24 16.20
CA PHE A 87 12.11 -25.55 16.38
C PHE A 87 10.95 -26.53 16.62
N VAL A 88 10.85 -27.58 15.82
CA VAL A 88 9.78 -28.60 15.95
C VAL A 88 9.96 -29.44 17.22
N LYS A 89 11.18 -29.52 17.72
CA LYS A 89 11.55 -30.33 18.92
C LYS A 89 11.52 -29.50 20.20
N CYS A 90 11.46 -28.19 20.14
CA CYS A 90 11.44 -27.36 21.34
C CYS A 90 10.09 -27.42 22.08
N ALA A 91 10.09 -26.94 23.30
CA ALA A 91 8.88 -26.87 24.12
C ALA A 91 7.79 -26.00 23.43
N GLU A 92 6.54 -26.33 23.67
CA GLU A 92 5.37 -25.68 23.07
C GLU A 92 5.36 -24.17 23.28
N GLU A 93 5.81 -23.69 24.43
CA GLU A 93 5.96 -22.27 24.76
C GLU A 93 6.94 -21.55 23.81
N LYS A 94 8.09 -22.17 23.51
CA LYS A 94 9.07 -21.62 22.58
C LYS A 94 8.58 -21.64 21.15
N GLN A 95 7.81 -22.65 20.75
CA GLN A 95 7.17 -22.70 19.43
C GLN A 95 6.20 -21.52 19.27
N LEU A 96 5.44 -21.19 20.31
CA LEU A 96 4.53 -20.04 20.31
C LEU A 96 5.28 -18.70 20.17
N GLU A 97 6.40 -18.54 20.88
CA GLU A 97 7.24 -17.33 20.73
C GLU A 97 7.77 -17.16 19.29
N TYR A 98 8.25 -18.23 18.66
CA TYR A 98 8.70 -18.20 17.27
C TYR A 98 7.57 -17.86 16.29
N LEU A 99 6.40 -18.47 16.48
CA LEU A 99 5.22 -18.18 15.65
C LEU A 99 4.75 -16.73 15.80
N GLN A 100 4.84 -16.19 17.02
CA GLN A 100 4.48 -14.80 17.27
C GLN A 100 5.47 -13.84 16.60
N ALA A 101 6.77 -14.10 16.72
CA ALA A 101 7.81 -13.32 16.04
C ALA A 101 7.67 -13.39 14.50
N PHE A 102 7.37 -14.59 13.98
CA PHE A 102 7.10 -14.77 12.56
C PHE A 102 5.87 -13.97 12.11
N LYS A 103 4.77 -14.03 12.88
CA LYS A 103 3.54 -13.26 12.64
C LYS A 103 3.82 -11.76 12.54
N GLU A 104 4.57 -11.20 13.50
CA GLU A 104 4.92 -9.78 13.50
C GLU A 104 5.82 -9.40 12.30
N GLY A 105 6.80 -10.27 12.00
CA GLY A 105 7.66 -10.11 10.82
C GLY A 105 6.86 -10.15 9.51
N PHE A 106 5.92 -11.08 9.39
CA PHE A 106 5.05 -11.23 8.22
C PHE A 106 4.14 -10.01 8.05
N ALA A 107 3.55 -9.49 9.14
CA ALA A 107 2.74 -8.29 9.10
C ALA A 107 3.51 -7.08 8.52
N LYS A 108 4.77 -6.88 8.95
CA LYS A 108 5.64 -5.83 8.40
C LYS A 108 5.97 -6.04 6.93
N LYS A 109 6.16 -7.31 6.50
CA LYS A 109 6.42 -7.64 5.09
C LYS A 109 5.20 -7.41 4.22
N ILE A 110 3.99 -7.81 4.69
CA ILE A 110 2.73 -7.51 4.00
C ILE A 110 2.56 -5.99 3.83
N ALA A 111 2.75 -5.22 4.89
CA ALA A 111 2.63 -3.76 4.88
C ALA A 111 3.53 -3.13 3.83
N ARG A 112 4.83 -3.46 3.88
CA ARG A 112 5.79 -2.98 2.91
C ARG A 112 5.47 -3.46 1.49
N GLY A 113 5.05 -4.71 1.34
CA GLY A 113 4.68 -5.29 0.05
C GLY A 113 3.47 -4.60 -0.57
N LEU A 114 2.42 -4.35 0.23
CA LEU A 114 1.23 -3.63 -0.23
C LEU A 114 1.60 -2.23 -0.74
N ASP A 115 2.37 -1.46 0.03
CA ASP A 115 2.80 -0.12 -0.38
C ASP A 115 3.57 -0.17 -1.70
N ILE A 116 4.59 -1.02 -1.81
CA ILE A 116 5.43 -1.11 -3.01
C ILE A 116 4.62 -1.55 -4.23
N MET A 117 3.73 -2.52 -4.08
CA MET A 117 2.89 -2.98 -5.19
C MET A 117 1.86 -1.94 -5.61
N ALA A 118 1.20 -1.27 -4.65
CA ALA A 118 0.16 -0.29 -4.94
C ALA A 118 0.75 1.04 -5.44
N MET A 119 1.88 1.48 -4.92
CA MET A 119 2.55 2.70 -5.38
C MET A 119 3.25 2.47 -6.71
N HIS A 120 4.11 1.45 -6.81
CA HIS A 120 5.07 1.33 -7.90
C HIS A 120 4.77 0.21 -8.91
N GLY A 121 3.79 -0.67 -8.67
CA GLY A 121 3.48 -1.76 -9.60
C GLY A 121 4.59 -2.79 -9.78
N VAL A 122 5.52 -2.88 -8.83
CA VAL A 122 6.68 -3.78 -8.88
C VAL A 122 6.57 -4.92 -7.87
N ASN A 123 7.26 -6.03 -8.15
CA ASN A 123 7.40 -7.12 -7.19
C ASN A 123 8.34 -6.70 -6.05
N PRO A 124 7.89 -6.67 -4.79
CA PRO A 124 8.71 -6.20 -3.66
C PRO A 124 10.01 -6.99 -3.42
N ALA A 125 10.06 -8.26 -3.84
CA ALA A 125 11.23 -9.12 -3.66
C ALA A 125 12.32 -8.87 -4.72
N THR A 126 11.93 -8.52 -5.95
CA THR A 126 12.86 -8.40 -7.09
C THR A 126 13.03 -6.98 -7.61
N GLY A 127 12.12 -6.06 -7.25
CA GLY A 127 12.05 -4.71 -7.83
C GLY A 127 11.62 -4.68 -9.31
N SER A 128 11.25 -5.84 -9.87
CA SER A 128 10.86 -5.92 -11.29
C SER A 128 9.39 -5.56 -11.47
N PRO A 129 9.02 -4.93 -12.61
CA PRO A 129 7.62 -4.64 -12.92
C PRO A 129 6.73 -5.89 -12.86
N ALA A 130 5.57 -5.77 -12.24
CA ALA A 130 4.62 -6.87 -12.03
C ALA A 130 3.32 -6.69 -12.83
N LEU A 131 3.40 -6.07 -14.02
CA LEU A 131 2.26 -5.70 -14.87
C LEU A 131 1.31 -6.85 -15.20
N THR A 132 1.81 -8.09 -15.30
CA THR A 132 0.98 -9.27 -15.57
C THR A 132 0.04 -9.64 -14.41
N LEU A 133 0.39 -9.25 -13.18
CA LEU A 133 -0.37 -9.55 -11.96
C LEU A 133 -1.16 -8.34 -11.45
N ILE A 134 -0.57 -7.15 -11.56
CA ILE A 134 -1.10 -5.91 -11.02
C ILE A 134 -1.80 -5.08 -12.10
N GLY A 135 -1.38 -5.21 -13.37
CA GLY A 135 -1.85 -4.38 -14.48
C GLY A 135 -1.44 -2.92 -14.29
N THR A 136 -2.34 -2.00 -14.62
CA THR A 136 -2.19 -0.55 -14.40
C THR A 136 -2.69 -0.09 -13.03
N ASN A 137 -2.90 -1.01 -12.09
CA ASN A 137 -3.46 -0.73 -10.78
C ASN A 137 -2.38 -0.37 -9.75
N SER A 138 -1.53 0.59 -10.11
CA SER A 138 -0.58 1.23 -9.21
C SER A 138 -0.47 2.72 -9.56
N PHE A 139 -0.05 3.54 -8.61
CA PHE A 139 0.05 4.99 -8.88
C PHE A 139 1.04 5.31 -9.99
N ASP A 140 2.15 4.57 -10.10
CA ASP A 140 3.17 4.83 -11.13
C ASP A 140 2.76 4.34 -12.53
N THR A 141 1.85 3.37 -12.63
CA THR A 141 1.42 2.81 -13.92
C THR A 141 0.04 3.32 -14.37
N ASN A 142 -0.69 3.99 -13.50
CA ASN A 142 -1.98 4.57 -13.82
C ASN A 142 -1.79 5.93 -14.52
N THR A 143 -2.22 6.02 -15.78
CA THR A 143 -2.05 7.21 -16.61
C THR A 143 -2.93 8.40 -16.22
N ASP A 144 -3.94 8.17 -15.37
CA ASP A 144 -4.85 9.21 -14.91
C ASP A 144 -4.33 9.93 -13.66
N VAL A 145 -3.30 9.37 -12.99
CA VAL A 145 -2.58 10.03 -11.89
C VAL A 145 -1.73 11.16 -12.47
N THR A 146 -1.84 12.34 -11.89
CA THR A 146 -1.11 13.52 -12.41
C THR A 146 0.34 13.55 -11.90
N ASP A 147 1.29 13.68 -12.83
CA ASP A 147 2.71 13.77 -12.52
C ASP A 147 3.15 15.21 -12.30
N ILE A 148 3.76 15.47 -11.17
CA ILE A 148 4.37 16.75 -10.82
C ILE A 148 5.89 16.59 -10.82
N THR A 149 6.55 17.35 -11.68
CA THR A 149 8.02 17.32 -11.75
C THR A 149 8.64 17.84 -10.44
N TYR A 150 9.47 17.02 -9.82
CA TYR A 150 10.16 17.36 -8.59
C TYR A 150 11.15 18.51 -8.79
N ASP A 151 11.00 19.57 -8.00
CA ASP A 151 11.96 20.67 -7.88
C ASP A 151 12.55 20.67 -6.46
N ALA A 152 13.83 20.36 -6.35
CA ALA A 152 14.55 20.34 -5.09
C ALA A 152 14.69 21.73 -4.44
N SER A 153 14.53 22.81 -5.21
CA SER A 153 14.61 24.19 -4.71
C SER A 153 13.28 24.72 -4.19
N ASP A 154 12.15 24.08 -4.54
CA ASP A 154 10.81 24.51 -4.15
C ASP A 154 9.93 23.32 -3.74
N LEU A 155 10.23 22.73 -2.58
CA LEU A 155 9.50 21.57 -2.07
C LEU A 155 8.04 21.89 -1.71
N GLU A 156 7.78 23.12 -1.26
CA GLU A 156 6.44 23.60 -0.93
C GLU A 156 5.61 23.81 -2.20
N GLY A 157 6.24 24.36 -3.26
CA GLY A 157 5.64 24.49 -4.58
C GLY A 157 5.29 23.16 -5.20
N ASN A 158 6.10 22.11 -5.00
CA ASN A 158 5.77 20.75 -5.44
C ASN A 158 4.45 20.27 -4.81
N LEU A 159 4.28 20.43 -3.50
CA LEU A 159 3.04 20.04 -2.81
C LEU A 159 1.85 20.89 -3.22
N THR A 160 2.04 22.20 -3.36
CA THR A 160 0.99 23.11 -3.82
C THR A 160 0.52 22.73 -5.22
N SER A 161 1.44 22.42 -6.11
CA SER A 161 1.13 21.95 -7.47
C SER A 161 0.39 20.60 -7.47
N ALA A 162 0.81 19.66 -6.61
CA ALA A 162 0.15 18.38 -6.47
C ALA A 162 -1.30 18.52 -5.94
N VAL A 163 -1.51 19.37 -4.93
CA VAL A 163 -2.86 19.66 -4.41
C VAL A 163 -3.72 20.38 -5.46
N ALA A 164 -3.14 21.30 -6.23
CA ALA A 164 -3.87 21.96 -7.31
C ALA A 164 -4.25 21.01 -8.46
N ALA A 165 -3.43 20.01 -8.72
CA ALA A 165 -3.65 19.04 -9.79
C ALA A 165 -4.82 18.08 -9.54
N ILE A 166 -5.14 17.78 -8.28
CA ILE A 166 -6.31 16.95 -7.95
C ILE A 166 -7.65 17.69 -8.09
N GLY A 167 -7.62 19.00 -8.36
CA GLY A 167 -8.79 19.80 -8.69
C GLY A 167 -9.88 19.80 -7.64
N ASP A 168 -11.08 19.30 -8.00
CA ASP A 168 -12.25 19.28 -7.11
C ASP A 168 -12.27 18.11 -6.13
N TYR A 169 -11.29 17.19 -6.20
CA TYR A 169 -11.20 16.08 -5.24
C TYR A 169 -10.70 16.56 -3.88
N GLU A 170 -11.16 15.87 -2.83
CA GLU A 170 -10.72 16.17 -1.47
C GLU A 170 -9.31 15.58 -1.23
N ASN A 171 -8.40 16.39 -0.70
CA ASN A 171 -7.11 15.89 -0.24
C ASN A 171 -7.29 15.24 1.15
N THR A 172 -7.49 13.91 1.17
CA THR A 172 -7.69 13.15 2.41
C THR A 172 -6.42 12.52 2.94
N GLY A 173 -5.30 12.60 2.19
CA GLY A 173 -4.03 12.01 2.63
C GLY A 173 -2.82 12.42 1.80
N MET A 174 -1.66 12.37 2.45
CA MET A 174 -0.36 12.63 1.83
C MET A 174 0.64 11.57 2.27
N ALA A 175 1.42 11.04 1.33
CA ALA A 175 2.50 10.10 1.59
C ALA A 175 3.83 10.74 1.18
N PHE A 176 4.83 10.71 2.05
CA PHE A 176 6.11 11.34 1.81
C PHE A 176 7.28 10.36 1.90
N ALA A 177 8.23 10.50 0.97
CA ALA A 177 9.54 9.91 1.13
C ALA A 177 10.28 10.56 2.31
N PRO A 178 11.11 9.81 3.07
CA PRO A 178 11.87 10.37 4.19
C PRO A 178 12.76 11.55 3.79
N THR A 179 13.36 11.51 2.62
CA THR A 179 14.21 12.59 2.08
C THR A 179 13.42 13.86 1.79
N PHE A 180 12.20 13.71 1.25
CA PHE A 180 11.31 14.83 0.99
C PHE A 180 10.82 15.49 2.29
N ALA A 181 10.40 14.67 3.27
CA ALA A 181 9.97 15.17 4.58
C ALA A 181 11.09 15.88 5.33
N LEU A 182 12.34 15.37 5.27
CA LEU A 182 13.50 16.05 5.84
C LEU A 182 13.79 17.37 5.13
N GLY A 183 13.67 17.41 3.79
CA GLY A 183 13.82 18.65 3.02
C GLY A 183 12.80 19.71 3.44
N LEU A 184 11.53 19.35 3.64
CA LEU A 184 10.51 20.26 4.18
C LEU A 184 10.92 20.82 5.55
N ALA A 185 11.51 20.02 6.42
CA ALA A 185 11.96 20.45 7.75
C ALA A 185 13.10 21.48 7.70
N GLU A 186 13.83 21.55 6.60
CA GLU A 186 14.93 22.50 6.38
C GLU A 186 14.47 23.85 5.84
N ILE A 187 13.22 23.95 5.36
CA ILE A 187 12.65 25.21 4.90
C ILE A 187 12.56 26.17 6.06
N LYS A 188 13.15 27.36 5.91
CA LYS A 188 13.18 28.42 6.91
C LYS A 188 12.78 29.73 6.30
N GLU A 189 11.94 30.47 7.02
CA GLU A 189 11.63 31.87 6.78
C GLU A 189 12.07 32.68 8.01
N ASP A 190 12.85 33.69 7.79
CA ASP A 190 13.47 34.52 8.87
C ASP A 190 14.21 33.67 9.94
N GLY A 191 14.81 32.54 9.54
CA GLY A 191 15.52 31.63 10.44
C GLY A 191 14.62 30.66 11.21
N ILE A 192 13.30 30.74 11.05
CA ILE A 192 12.32 29.86 11.67
C ILE A 192 11.93 28.74 10.71
N SER A 193 12.04 27.49 11.16
CA SER A 193 11.60 26.34 10.35
C SER A 193 10.09 26.36 10.19
N GLN A 194 9.62 26.25 8.94
CA GLN A 194 8.19 26.25 8.61
C GLN A 194 7.53 24.90 8.91
N TYR A 195 8.29 23.79 8.79
CA TYR A 195 7.81 22.44 9.02
C TYR A 195 8.62 21.69 10.10
N PRO A 196 8.65 22.24 11.34
CA PRO A 196 9.49 21.68 12.42
C PRO A 196 9.08 20.27 12.84
N GLN A 197 7.85 19.85 12.54
CA GLN A 197 7.29 18.54 12.85
C GLN A 197 7.96 17.37 12.10
N PHE A 198 8.66 17.63 10.99
CA PHE A 198 9.41 16.62 10.25
C PHE A 198 10.89 16.53 10.64
N LYS A 199 11.34 17.38 11.57
CA LYS A 199 12.75 17.36 12.01
C LYS A 199 13.15 16.01 12.59
N LEU A 200 14.41 15.64 12.33
CA LEU A 200 15.03 14.41 12.82
C LEU A 200 14.32 13.13 12.36
N GLY A 201 13.63 13.17 11.22
CA GLY A 201 12.91 12.03 10.68
C GLY A 201 11.62 11.67 11.41
N ALA A 202 11.03 12.63 12.12
CA ALA A 202 9.74 12.44 12.78
C ALA A 202 8.63 12.24 11.76
N ASN A 203 7.66 11.39 12.12
CA ASN A 203 6.43 11.18 11.37
C ASN A 203 5.26 11.73 12.19
N PRO A 204 4.77 12.94 11.89
CA PRO A 204 3.78 13.63 12.71
C PRO A 204 2.36 13.05 12.57
N GLY A 205 2.11 12.23 11.54
CA GLY A 205 0.79 11.66 11.25
C GLY A 205 -0.20 12.63 10.62
N SER A 206 0.05 13.94 10.64
CA SER A 206 -0.75 14.94 9.93
C SER A 206 0.07 16.20 9.64
N LEU A 207 -0.26 16.86 8.52
CA LEU A 207 0.26 18.15 8.11
C LEU A 207 -0.91 19.10 7.88
N ASN A 208 -0.97 20.20 8.61
CA ASN A 208 -2.07 21.18 8.54
C ASN A 208 -3.48 20.57 8.67
N GLY A 209 -3.62 19.49 9.46
CA GLY A 209 -4.88 18.79 9.66
C GLY A 209 -5.17 17.69 8.62
N ILE A 210 -4.39 17.59 7.55
CA ILE A 210 -4.50 16.52 6.56
C ILE A 210 -3.64 15.33 7.03
N PRO A 211 -4.18 14.11 7.08
CA PRO A 211 -3.41 12.92 7.41
C PRO A 211 -2.17 12.78 6.51
N CYS A 212 -1.02 12.50 7.10
CA CYS A 212 0.18 12.22 6.33
C CYS A 212 0.99 11.08 6.95
N ASP A 213 1.76 10.40 6.13
CA ASP A 213 2.69 9.36 6.57
C ASP A 213 4.04 9.51 5.88
N VAL A 214 5.12 9.36 6.65
CA VAL A 214 6.49 9.38 6.14
C VAL A 214 7.00 7.95 6.13
N ASN A 215 7.26 7.41 4.93
CA ASN A 215 7.66 6.03 4.78
C ASN A 215 8.66 5.85 3.65
N SER A 216 9.64 4.98 3.86
CA SER A 216 10.64 4.64 2.83
C SER A 216 10.05 3.83 1.65
N THR A 217 8.81 3.37 1.76
CA THR A 217 8.10 2.69 0.67
C THR A 217 7.74 3.64 -0.45
N VAL A 218 7.52 4.92 -0.16
CA VAL A 218 7.25 5.99 -1.14
C VAL A 218 8.40 6.14 -2.14
N SER A 219 9.63 5.99 -1.68
CA SER A 219 10.84 6.05 -2.51
C SER A 219 11.48 4.67 -2.73
N ALA A 220 10.69 3.60 -2.71
CA ALA A 220 11.19 2.25 -2.97
C ALA A 220 11.66 2.07 -4.43
N VAL A 221 11.06 2.81 -5.36
CA VAL A 221 11.57 3.05 -6.71
C VAL A 221 12.22 4.44 -6.73
N ALA A 222 13.35 4.55 -7.41
CA ALA A 222 14.11 5.79 -7.47
C ALA A 222 13.34 6.86 -8.23
N GLY A 223 13.34 8.08 -7.70
CA GLY A 223 12.72 9.23 -8.35
C GLY A 223 11.36 9.64 -7.77
N GLU A 224 10.79 8.84 -6.86
CA GLU A 224 9.50 9.13 -6.22
C GLU A 224 9.68 9.85 -4.88
N TYR A 225 8.90 10.91 -4.64
CA TYR A 225 9.04 11.77 -3.47
C TYR A 225 7.78 11.93 -2.64
N ALA A 226 6.60 12.06 -3.29
CA ALA A 226 5.35 12.23 -2.58
C ALA A 226 4.14 11.76 -3.42
N TYR A 227 3.09 11.34 -2.74
CA TYR A 227 1.74 11.12 -3.28
C TYR A 227 0.74 11.92 -2.48
N VAL A 228 -0.18 12.58 -3.18
CA VAL A 228 -1.22 13.45 -2.60
C VAL A 228 -2.55 13.05 -3.24
N GLY A 229 -3.64 13.01 -2.47
CA GLY A 229 -4.95 12.75 -3.05
C GLY A 229 -6.02 12.23 -2.11
N ASP A 230 -7.11 11.73 -2.71
CA ASP A 230 -8.26 11.22 -1.99
C ASP A 230 -8.15 9.71 -1.70
N PHE A 231 -7.28 9.38 -0.75
CA PHE A 231 -7.05 7.99 -0.33
C PHE A 231 -8.29 7.33 0.30
N LYS A 232 -9.21 8.08 0.87
CA LYS A 232 -10.38 7.51 1.53
C LYS A 232 -11.47 7.08 0.56
N ASN A 233 -11.74 7.91 -0.45
CA ASN A 233 -12.86 7.68 -1.35
C ASN A 233 -12.43 7.03 -2.66
N ALA A 234 -11.28 7.45 -3.24
CA ALA A 234 -10.81 7.01 -4.54
C ALA A 234 -9.83 5.82 -4.50
N PHE A 235 -9.49 5.31 -3.32
CA PHE A 235 -8.66 4.11 -3.16
C PHE A 235 -9.34 3.09 -2.23
N LYS A 236 -9.26 1.80 -2.58
CA LYS A 236 -9.75 0.70 -1.77
C LYS A 236 -8.70 -0.40 -1.69
N TRP A 237 -8.57 -1.02 -0.51
CA TRP A 237 -7.74 -2.20 -0.34
C TRP A 237 -8.38 -3.18 0.64
N GLY A 238 -7.95 -4.42 0.59
CA GLY A 238 -8.39 -5.45 1.53
C GLY A 238 -7.71 -6.77 1.31
N TYR A 239 -8.10 -7.76 2.10
CA TYR A 239 -7.64 -9.14 1.96
C TYR A 239 -8.81 -10.08 1.73
N ALA A 240 -8.56 -11.17 0.99
CA ALA A 240 -9.62 -12.04 0.49
C ALA A 240 -9.87 -13.26 1.37
N GLU A 241 -8.87 -13.77 2.04
CA GLU A 241 -8.95 -15.03 2.80
C GLU A 241 -8.10 -15.02 4.05
N VAL A 242 -8.31 -16.06 4.87
CA VAL A 242 -7.46 -16.36 6.03
C VAL A 242 -6.03 -16.64 5.56
N ILE A 243 -5.05 -16.16 6.30
CA ILE A 243 -3.64 -16.44 6.03
C ILE A 243 -3.39 -17.94 6.20
N ASN A 244 -2.89 -18.58 5.15
CA ASN A 244 -2.42 -19.96 5.23
C ASN A 244 -1.00 -19.97 5.79
N PHE A 245 -0.78 -20.84 6.76
CA PHE A 245 0.51 -21.05 7.37
C PHE A 245 0.90 -22.52 7.27
N ASP A 246 2.04 -22.77 6.67
CA ASP A 246 2.59 -24.12 6.48
C ASP A 246 3.94 -24.27 7.18
N VAL A 247 4.15 -25.43 7.81
CA VAL A 247 5.45 -25.90 8.22
C VAL A 247 5.87 -27.02 7.29
N ILE A 248 6.85 -26.76 6.42
CA ILE A 248 7.34 -27.69 5.42
C ILE A 248 8.61 -28.34 5.95
N GLU A 249 8.62 -29.66 6.03
CA GLU A 249 9.73 -30.43 6.62
C GLU A 249 10.66 -31.06 5.56
N TYR A 250 10.25 -31.09 4.30
CA TYR A 250 10.94 -31.81 3.23
C TYR A 250 11.02 -30.98 1.95
N GLY A 251 12.04 -31.27 1.13
CA GLY A 251 12.23 -30.65 -0.18
C GLY A 251 13.02 -29.35 -0.12
N ASP A 252 12.96 -28.58 -1.20
CA ASP A 252 13.62 -27.27 -1.36
C ASP A 252 12.58 -26.22 -1.76
N PRO A 253 11.75 -25.74 -0.82
CA PRO A 253 10.60 -24.87 -1.12
C PRO A 253 10.96 -23.47 -1.59
N ASP A 254 12.20 -23.02 -1.38
CA ASP A 254 12.70 -21.69 -1.75
C ASP A 254 13.75 -21.75 -2.88
N ASN A 255 13.91 -22.90 -3.53
CA ASN A 255 14.86 -23.14 -4.63
C ASN A 255 16.31 -22.72 -4.29
N SER A 256 16.71 -22.89 -3.05
CA SER A 256 18.08 -22.55 -2.58
C SER A 256 19.14 -23.56 -3.00
N GLY A 257 18.74 -24.70 -3.60
CA GLY A 257 19.61 -25.84 -3.92
C GLY A 257 19.91 -26.74 -2.71
N LYS A 258 19.21 -26.54 -1.59
CA LYS A 258 19.43 -27.28 -0.33
C LYS A 258 18.14 -27.93 0.13
N ASP A 259 18.13 -29.27 0.18
CA ASP A 259 17.02 -30.01 0.78
C ASP A 259 16.94 -29.77 2.30
N LEU A 260 15.73 -29.49 2.78
CA LEU A 260 15.50 -29.18 4.20
C LEU A 260 15.99 -30.27 5.14
N LYS A 261 15.68 -31.53 4.82
CA LYS A 261 16.04 -32.67 5.68
C LYS A 261 17.54 -32.91 5.72
N GLY A 262 18.23 -32.69 4.59
CA GLY A 262 19.67 -32.81 4.48
C GLY A 262 20.44 -31.79 5.31
N TYR A 263 19.80 -30.66 5.66
CA TYR A 263 20.39 -29.58 6.44
C TYR A 263 19.77 -29.41 7.84
N ASN A 264 18.94 -30.36 8.32
CA ASN A 264 18.23 -30.27 9.59
C ASN A 264 17.42 -28.98 9.74
N GLN A 265 16.65 -28.64 8.71
CA GLN A 265 15.83 -27.43 8.64
C GLN A 265 14.38 -27.75 8.38
N VAL A 266 13.51 -26.86 8.76
CA VAL A 266 12.12 -26.76 8.35
C VAL A 266 11.87 -25.38 7.73
N TYR A 267 10.87 -25.26 6.89
CA TYR A 267 10.50 -24.02 6.24
C TYR A 267 9.13 -23.56 6.74
N LEU A 268 9.10 -22.37 7.32
CA LEU A 268 7.86 -21.72 7.73
C LEU A 268 7.40 -20.85 6.58
N ARG A 269 6.19 -21.08 6.05
CA ARG A 269 5.61 -20.32 4.94
C ARG A 269 4.25 -19.76 5.34
N ALA A 270 4.06 -18.46 5.08
CA ALA A 270 2.77 -17.81 5.17
C ALA A 270 2.35 -17.27 3.81
N GLU A 271 1.10 -17.48 3.47
CA GLU A 271 0.49 -17.02 2.22
C GLU A 271 -0.76 -16.20 2.53
N ALA A 272 -0.91 -15.05 1.86
CA ALA A 272 -2.07 -14.19 1.97
C ALA A 272 -2.52 -13.70 0.60
N PHE A 273 -3.79 -13.32 0.50
CA PHE A 273 -4.37 -12.73 -0.70
C PHE A 273 -4.79 -11.31 -0.38
N VAL A 274 -4.11 -10.33 -1.00
CA VAL A 274 -4.35 -8.91 -0.80
C VAL A 274 -4.76 -8.30 -2.14
N GLY A 275 -5.81 -7.49 -2.14
CA GLY A 275 -6.24 -6.77 -3.32
C GLY A 275 -6.37 -5.28 -3.03
N TRP A 276 -6.23 -4.46 -4.05
CA TRP A 276 -6.45 -3.03 -4.00
C TRP A 276 -6.94 -2.51 -5.35
N GLY A 277 -7.46 -1.30 -5.36
CA GLY A 277 -7.91 -0.62 -6.57
C GLY A 277 -7.85 0.88 -6.41
N ILE A 278 -7.31 1.53 -7.42
CA ILE A 278 -7.43 2.96 -7.64
C ILE A 278 -8.75 3.15 -8.39
N LEU A 279 -9.76 3.71 -7.72
CA LEU A 279 -11.10 3.87 -8.30
C LEU A 279 -11.16 5.02 -9.28
N ASP A 280 -10.37 6.06 -9.01
CA ASP A 280 -10.24 7.23 -9.87
C ASP A 280 -8.81 7.77 -9.76
N GLY A 281 -8.05 7.67 -10.84
CA GLY A 281 -6.65 8.13 -10.89
C GLY A 281 -6.53 9.65 -10.82
N ALA A 282 -7.50 10.40 -11.36
CA ALA A 282 -7.49 11.86 -11.36
C ALA A 282 -7.60 12.46 -9.94
N ALA A 283 -8.06 11.66 -8.97
CA ALA A 283 -8.07 12.04 -7.56
C ALA A 283 -6.68 12.05 -6.90
N PHE A 284 -5.62 11.74 -7.65
CA PHE A 284 -4.26 11.62 -7.13
C PHE A 284 -3.25 12.39 -7.98
N ALA A 285 -2.24 12.90 -7.30
CA ALA A 285 -1.04 13.45 -7.92
C ALA A 285 0.20 12.87 -7.25
N ARG A 286 1.26 12.68 -8.02
CA ARG A 286 2.57 12.23 -7.52
C ARG A 286 3.65 13.25 -7.85
N VAL A 287 4.63 13.37 -6.96
CA VAL A 287 5.81 14.20 -7.16
C VAL A 287 6.98 13.29 -7.49
N GLU A 288 7.49 13.39 -8.72
CA GLU A 288 8.54 12.53 -9.23
C GLU A 288 9.61 13.31 -10.03
N THR A 289 10.79 12.72 -10.20
CA THR A 289 11.75 13.24 -11.19
C THR A 289 11.26 12.89 -12.60
N SER A 290 11.15 13.89 -13.48
CA SER A 290 10.73 13.67 -14.86
C SER A 290 11.58 12.60 -15.56
N GLY A 291 10.93 11.52 -16.01
CA GLY A 291 11.54 10.48 -16.85
C GLY A 291 11.96 9.21 -16.12
N SER A 292 11.39 8.87 -14.97
CA SER A 292 11.54 7.52 -14.39
C SER A 292 10.61 6.48 -15.02
#